data_27ba6825693fc83fd02932039fdfd918
#
_entry.id   27ba6825693fc83fd02932039fdfd918
#
_cell.length_a   1.000
_cell.length_b   1.000
_cell.length_c   1.000
_cell.angle_alpha   90.00
_cell.angle_beta   90.00
_cell.angle_gamma   90.00
#
_symmetry.space_group_name_H-M   'P 1'
#
loop_
_entity.id
_entity.type
_entity.pdbx_description
1 polymer ?
#
loop_
_entity_poly.entity_id
_entity_poly.type
_entity_poly.pdbx_seq_one_letter_code
_entity_poly.pdbx_strand_id
1 'polypeptide(L)'
;IGYADGGTRCLSGRIHALHRGRTLPQVGAITMDQLVLDVTDHPDLEIGDVVTLLGQDRDQVIRPQDWAELSQSIPWEVLCSFKHRLPRLVV
;
A
#
# COMPACT_ATOMS: atom_id res chain seq x y z
N ILE A 1 -2.14 -7.48 -4.39
CA ILE A 1 -2.24 -7.38 -2.92
C ILE A 1 -3.59 -6.76 -2.54
N GLY A 2 -4.22 -7.31 -1.53
CA GLY A 2 -5.49 -6.84 -1.02
C GLY A 2 -5.58 -7.07 0.50
N TYR A 3 -6.80 -7.05 1.07
CA TYR A 3 -6.93 -7.14 2.52
C TYR A 3 -6.49 -8.50 3.10
N ALA A 4 -6.47 -9.57 2.30
CA ALA A 4 -5.97 -10.87 2.73
C ALA A 4 -4.43 -10.89 2.89
N ASP A 5 -3.74 -9.91 2.31
CA ASP A 5 -2.28 -9.81 2.32
C ASP A 5 -1.77 -8.74 3.31
N GLY A 6 -2.64 -8.22 4.16
CA GLY A 6 -2.29 -7.21 5.15
C GLY A 6 -2.89 -5.84 4.93
N GLY A 7 -3.43 -5.57 3.75
CA GLY A 7 -4.17 -4.34 3.51
C GLY A 7 -5.58 -4.48 4.05
N THR A 8 -5.88 -3.91 5.20
CA THR A 8 -7.20 -4.04 5.79
C THR A 8 -8.25 -3.30 4.95
N ARG A 9 -9.47 -3.86 4.92
CA ARG A 9 -10.56 -3.31 4.14
C ARG A 9 -10.96 -1.89 4.57
N CYS A 10 -10.80 -1.57 5.85
CA CYS A 10 -11.12 -0.25 6.37
C CYS A 10 -10.17 0.85 5.86
N LEU A 11 -9.07 0.49 5.23
CA LEU A 11 -8.14 1.43 4.60
C LEU A 11 -8.58 1.87 3.20
N SER A 12 -9.67 1.30 2.67
CA SER A 12 -10.19 1.64 1.33
C SER A 12 -10.40 3.16 1.18
N GLY A 13 -9.78 3.74 0.14
CA GLY A 13 -9.86 5.18 -0.12
C GLY A 13 -9.06 6.06 0.84
N ARG A 14 -8.30 5.48 1.77
CA ARG A 14 -7.58 6.24 2.80
C ARG A 14 -6.06 6.15 2.67
N ILE A 15 -5.56 5.20 1.91
CA ILE A 15 -4.13 5.02 1.72
C ILE A 15 -3.69 5.44 0.33
N HIS A 16 -2.39 5.52 0.15
CA HIS A 16 -1.78 5.78 -1.15
C HIS A 16 -0.54 4.90 -1.29
N ALA A 17 -0.08 4.75 -2.52
CA ALA A 17 1.20 4.12 -2.83
C ALA A 17 2.18 5.18 -3.31
N LEU A 18 3.45 4.83 -3.36
CA LEU A 18 4.50 5.69 -3.90
C LEU A 18 5.05 5.10 -5.19
N HIS A 19 5.26 5.95 -6.18
CA HIS A 19 5.91 5.60 -7.43
C HIS A 19 6.82 6.73 -7.84
N ARG A 20 8.14 6.47 -7.85
CA ARG A 20 9.17 7.45 -8.19
C ARG A 20 9.05 8.75 -7.39
N GLY A 21 8.75 8.63 -6.08
CA GLY A 21 8.59 9.77 -5.18
C GLY A 21 7.27 10.51 -5.29
N ARG A 22 6.33 10.02 -6.10
CA ARG A 22 4.98 10.59 -6.26
C ARG A 22 3.95 9.73 -5.58
N THR A 23 2.88 10.34 -5.11
CA THR A 23 1.78 9.62 -4.45
C THR A 23 0.72 9.19 -5.46
N LEU A 24 0.26 7.94 -5.30
CA LEU A 24 -0.85 7.37 -6.08
C LEU A 24 -1.98 7.05 -5.10
N PRO A 25 -3.10 7.80 -5.12
CA PRO A 25 -4.18 7.51 -4.18
C PRO A 25 -4.85 6.19 -4.50
N GLN A 26 -5.20 5.45 -3.45
CA GLN A 26 -5.99 4.24 -3.58
C GLN A 26 -7.46 4.63 -3.69
N VAL A 27 -8.16 4.08 -4.68
CA VAL A 27 -9.57 4.38 -4.95
C VAL A 27 -10.41 3.12 -4.94
N GLY A 28 -11.69 3.28 -4.61
CA GLY A 28 -12.62 2.16 -4.51
C GLY A 28 -12.35 1.27 -3.31
N ALA A 29 -13.09 0.17 -3.21
CA ALA A 29 -12.94 -0.79 -2.13
C ALA A 29 -11.75 -1.72 -2.37
N ILE A 30 -10.98 -1.99 -1.32
CA ILE A 30 -9.93 -3.00 -1.36
C ILE A 30 -10.61 -4.37 -1.30
N THR A 31 -10.30 -5.24 -2.27
CA THR A 31 -10.79 -6.61 -2.27
C THR A 31 -9.83 -7.55 -1.54
N MET A 32 -10.17 -8.83 -1.48
CA MET A 32 -9.35 -9.83 -0.79
C MET A 32 -7.91 -9.87 -1.33
N ASP A 33 -7.72 -9.73 -2.62
CA ASP A 33 -6.43 -9.93 -3.29
C ASP A 33 -6.00 -8.78 -4.20
N GLN A 34 -6.80 -7.72 -4.31
CA GLN A 34 -6.52 -6.60 -5.21
C GLN A 34 -6.87 -5.27 -4.59
N LEU A 35 -6.16 -4.23 -5.02
CA LEU A 35 -6.51 -2.84 -4.77
C LEU A 35 -6.26 -2.03 -6.05
N VAL A 36 -6.93 -0.90 -6.15
CA VAL A 36 -6.85 -0.03 -7.34
C VAL A 36 -6.23 1.31 -6.94
N LEU A 37 -5.28 1.75 -7.74
CA LEU A 37 -4.62 3.06 -7.57
C LEU A 37 -5.03 3.98 -8.71
N ASP A 38 -5.27 5.24 -8.39
CA ASP A 38 -5.53 6.26 -9.39
C ASP A 38 -4.21 6.74 -9.99
N VAL A 39 -4.01 6.49 -11.28
CA VAL A 39 -2.79 6.87 -12.00
C VAL A 39 -3.05 7.94 -13.06
N THR A 40 -4.14 8.66 -12.95
CA THR A 40 -4.58 9.65 -13.95
C THR A 40 -3.48 10.67 -14.26
N ASP A 41 -2.75 11.13 -13.24
CA ASP A 41 -1.70 12.13 -13.38
C ASP A 41 -0.30 11.52 -13.55
N HIS A 42 -0.22 10.22 -13.86
CA HIS A 42 1.05 9.48 -13.96
C HIS A 42 1.14 8.71 -15.29
N PRO A 43 1.24 9.41 -16.43
CA PRO A 43 1.25 8.76 -17.75
C PRO A 43 2.51 7.93 -18.01
N ASP A 44 3.56 8.12 -17.21
CA ASP A 44 4.81 7.37 -17.31
C ASP A 44 4.78 6.03 -16.58
N LEU A 45 3.69 5.72 -15.87
CA LEU A 45 3.55 4.46 -15.15
C LEU A 45 3.13 3.35 -16.10
N GLU A 46 3.83 2.22 -16.04
CA GLU A 46 3.63 1.08 -16.92
C GLU A 46 3.34 -0.19 -16.12
N ILE A 47 2.72 -1.17 -16.77
CA ILE A 47 2.52 -2.50 -16.19
C ILE A 47 3.88 -3.12 -15.87
N GLY A 48 4.01 -3.64 -14.67
CA GLY A 48 5.25 -4.20 -14.16
C GLY A 48 6.07 -3.23 -13.33
N ASP A 49 5.70 -1.95 -13.28
CA ASP A 49 6.37 -0.99 -12.41
C ASP A 49 6.13 -1.34 -10.94
N VAL A 50 7.14 -1.05 -10.11
CA VAL A 50 7.07 -1.28 -8.66
C VAL A 50 6.52 -0.04 -8.00
N VAL A 51 5.56 -0.25 -7.09
CA VAL A 51 5.02 0.79 -6.22
C VAL A 51 5.28 0.44 -4.77
N THR A 52 5.43 1.44 -3.92
CA THR A 52 5.69 1.26 -2.50
C THR A 52 4.40 1.49 -1.71
N LEU A 53 3.98 0.51 -0.94
CA LEU A 53 2.83 0.61 -0.04
C LEU A 53 3.25 1.00 1.36
N LEU A 54 4.31 0.37 1.86
CA LEU A 54 4.96 0.71 3.12
C LEU A 54 6.45 0.82 2.88
N GLY A 55 7.08 1.87 3.35
CA GLY A 55 8.51 2.09 3.19
C GLY A 55 8.84 3.44 2.60
N GLN A 56 10.07 3.59 2.15
CA GLN A 56 10.59 4.82 1.58
C GLN A 56 10.77 4.69 0.07
N ASP A 57 10.34 5.73 -0.64
CA ASP A 57 10.60 5.89 -2.07
C ASP A 57 11.07 7.32 -2.29
N ARG A 58 12.36 7.49 -2.58
CA ARG A 58 13.02 8.81 -2.69
C ARG A 58 12.82 9.61 -1.41
N ASP A 59 12.18 10.79 -1.49
CA ASP A 59 11.95 11.69 -0.36
C ASP A 59 10.66 11.36 0.40
N GLN A 60 9.88 10.40 -0.06
CA GLN A 60 8.59 10.06 0.51
C GLN A 60 8.68 8.80 1.34
N VAL A 61 7.93 8.76 2.43
CA VAL A 61 7.88 7.63 3.36
C VAL A 61 6.43 7.33 3.74
N ILE A 62 6.07 6.04 3.72
CA ILE A 62 4.82 5.54 4.29
C ILE A 62 5.20 4.59 5.41
N ARG A 63 4.77 4.88 6.63
CA ARG A 63 5.12 4.11 7.82
C ARG A 63 3.99 3.21 8.26
N PRO A 64 4.28 2.08 8.95
CA PRO A 64 3.22 1.28 9.57
C PRO A 64 2.33 2.08 10.49
N GLN A 65 2.86 3.10 11.17
CA GLN A 65 2.09 4.00 12.02
C GLN A 65 1.00 4.74 11.24
N ASP A 66 1.27 5.12 9.99
CA ASP A 66 0.30 5.83 9.15
C ASP A 66 -0.92 4.95 8.88
N TRP A 67 -0.70 3.67 8.56
CA TRP A 67 -1.78 2.71 8.38
C TRP A 67 -2.48 2.38 9.70
N ALA A 68 -1.73 2.28 10.79
CA ALA A 68 -2.30 2.00 12.11
C ALA A 68 -3.26 3.10 12.54
N GLU A 69 -2.90 4.36 12.34
CA GLU A 69 -3.76 5.50 12.65
C GLU A 69 -5.05 5.48 11.83
N LEU A 70 -4.95 5.21 10.53
CA LEU A 70 -6.11 5.15 9.64
C LEU A 70 -7.05 3.99 9.96
N SER A 71 -6.51 2.86 10.43
CA SER A 71 -7.28 1.66 10.76
C SER A 71 -7.64 1.56 12.24
N GLN A 72 -7.25 2.55 13.06
CA GLN A 72 -7.42 2.52 14.52
C GLN A 72 -6.76 1.29 15.15
N SER A 73 -5.60 0.94 14.66
CA SER A 73 -4.83 -0.22 15.05
C SER A 73 -3.47 0.21 15.62
N ILE A 74 -2.56 -0.73 15.81
CA ILE A 74 -1.19 -0.46 16.24
C ILE A 74 -0.21 -0.94 15.16
N PRO A 75 1.02 -0.36 15.07
CA PRO A 75 1.97 -0.74 14.01
C PRO A 75 2.31 -2.23 13.98
N TRP A 76 2.33 -2.90 15.12
CA TRP A 76 2.58 -4.35 15.21
C TRP A 76 1.53 -5.15 14.48
N GLU A 77 0.24 -4.78 14.60
CA GLU A 77 -0.84 -5.45 13.89
C GLU A 77 -0.70 -5.26 12.38
N VAL A 78 -0.33 -4.07 11.94
CA VAL A 78 -0.08 -3.80 10.52
C VAL A 78 1.00 -4.75 9.98
N LEU A 79 2.14 -4.82 10.66
CA LEU A 79 3.25 -5.66 10.22
C LEU A 79 2.93 -7.15 10.28
N CYS A 80 2.24 -7.59 11.33
CA CYS A 80 1.88 -9.00 11.51
C CYS A 80 0.75 -9.46 10.59
N SER A 81 0.03 -8.54 9.97
CA SER A 81 -1.08 -8.89 9.07
C SER A 81 -0.61 -9.40 7.71
N PHE A 82 0.64 -9.17 7.32
CA PHE A 82 1.19 -9.69 6.08
C PHE A 82 1.37 -11.20 6.16
N LYS A 83 0.76 -11.92 5.23
CA LYS A 83 0.66 -13.39 5.23
C LYS A 83 1.66 -14.01 4.24
N HIS A 84 1.63 -15.34 4.16
CA HIS A 84 2.61 -16.13 3.39
C HIS A 84 2.44 -16.03 1.87
N ARG A 85 1.30 -15.57 1.36
CA ARG A 85 1.06 -15.50 -0.07
C ARG A 85 2.06 -14.58 -0.79
N LEU A 86 2.50 -13.53 -0.12
CA LEU A 86 3.46 -12.60 -0.68
C LEU A 86 4.88 -13.08 -0.39
N PRO A 87 5.77 -13.14 -1.40
CA PRO A 87 7.16 -13.48 -1.15
C PRO A 87 7.85 -12.38 -0.35
N ARG A 88 8.80 -12.80 0.49
CA ARG A 88 9.61 -11.88 1.29
C ARG A 88 11.05 -11.96 0.83
N LEU A 89 11.48 -10.88 0.19
CA LEU A 89 12.85 -10.76 -0.32
C LEU A 89 13.63 -9.79 0.54
N VAL A 90 14.84 -10.19 0.92
CA VAL A 90 15.77 -9.32 1.65
C VAL A 90 16.67 -8.63 0.64
N VAL A 91 16.68 -7.30 0.69
CA VAL A 91 17.46 -6.47 -0.22
C VAL A 91 18.52 -5.67 0.51
#